data_ef8652a73517eb7493d3607f29d6f829
#
_entry.id   ef8652a73517eb7493d3607f29d6f829
#
_cell.length_a   1.000
_cell.length_b   1.000
_cell.length_c   1.000
_cell.angle_alpha   90.00
_cell.angle_beta   90.00
_cell.angle_gamma   90.00
#
_symmetry.space_group_name_H-M   'P 1'
#
loop_
_entity.id
_entity.type
_entity.pdbx_description
1 polymer ?
#
loop_
_entity_poly.entity_id
_entity_poly.type
_entity_poly.pdbx_seq_one_letter_code
_entity_poly.pdbx_strand_id
1 'polypeptide(L)'
;RDYYASRGLGDVYKRQLEARVPFGDLDFVRYVMSIDPAKKLNTYGKGKYLLRKAFEGDWLPESILWREKAAFSDAVGHSMVDDLKEYAETVYTDRDFAEKCGKYTYARPFTKESLLYREIFEKYYPGQAEMIVDYWMPNKAWPHCDVNDPSARVLANYGASGQ
;
A
#
# COMPACT_ATOMS: atom_id res chain seq x y z
N ARG A 1 -4.72 -14.00 13.75
CA ARG A 1 -6.06 -13.46 14.02
C ARG A 1 -6.01 -12.17 14.82
N ASP A 2 -5.05 -12.02 15.69
CA ASP A 2 -4.88 -10.80 16.51
C ASP A 2 -4.12 -9.69 15.78
N TYR A 3 -3.73 -9.92 14.55
CA TYR A 3 -2.89 -9.01 13.78
C TYR A 3 -3.54 -7.64 13.56
N TYR A 4 -4.83 -7.61 13.26
CA TYR A 4 -5.55 -6.34 13.08
C TYR A 4 -6.01 -5.71 14.40
N ALA A 5 -6.37 -6.52 15.38
CA ALA A 5 -6.70 -6.06 16.72
C ALA A 5 -5.47 -5.52 17.46
N SER A 6 -4.30 -6.12 17.23
CA SER A 6 -3.05 -5.73 17.90
C SER A 6 -2.54 -4.34 17.50
N ARG A 7 -2.97 -3.76 16.40
CA ARG A 7 -2.55 -2.41 16.01
C ARG A 7 -3.01 -1.36 17.03
N GLY A 8 -4.27 -1.41 17.43
CA GLY A 8 -4.78 -0.53 18.48
C GLY A 8 -4.20 -0.87 19.85
N LEU A 9 -4.15 -2.15 20.19
CA LEU A 9 -3.59 -2.61 21.46
C LEU A 9 -2.08 -2.31 21.57
N GLY A 10 -1.34 -2.44 20.47
CA GLY A 10 0.07 -2.09 20.46
C GLY A 10 0.32 -0.61 20.75
N ASP A 11 -0.54 0.27 20.28
CA ASP A 11 -0.43 1.69 20.56
C ASP A 11 -0.82 2.01 22.01
N VAL A 12 -1.84 1.37 22.55
CA VAL A 12 -2.25 1.54 23.96
C VAL A 12 -1.15 1.06 24.92
N TYR A 13 -0.63 -0.15 24.73
CA TYR A 13 0.34 -0.73 25.65
C TYR A 13 1.75 -0.18 25.51
N LYS A 14 2.18 0.13 24.29
CA LYS A 14 3.57 0.53 24.03
C LYS A 14 3.77 2.03 24.01
N ARG A 15 2.76 2.80 23.64
CA ARG A 15 2.85 4.26 23.42
C ARG A 15 1.93 5.08 24.30
N GLN A 16 1.15 4.41 25.16
CA GLN A 16 0.18 5.04 26.05
C GLN A 16 -0.84 5.92 25.32
N LEU A 17 -1.15 5.57 24.05
CA LEU A 17 -2.19 6.22 23.27
C LEU A 17 -3.43 5.32 23.25
N GLU A 18 -4.59 5.90 23.49
CA GLU A 18 -5.84 5.18 23.40
C GLU A 18 -6.46 5.41 22.00
N ALA A 19 -6.61 4.32 21.25
CA ALA A 19 -7.31 4.37 19.97
C ALA A 19 -8.81 4.30 20.19
N ARG A 20 -9.53 5.33 19.77
CA ARG A 20 -10.99 5.38 19.76
C ARG A 20 -11.49 5.13 18.35
N VAL A 21 -12.53 4.30 18.22
CA VAL A 21 -13.15 3.94 16.94
C VAL A 21 -14.61 4.40 16.97
N PRO A 22 -14.93 5.61 16.47
CA PRO A 22 -16.30 6.14 16.50
C PRO A 22 -17.32 5.21 15.82
N PHE A 23 -16.91 4.52 14.75
CA PHE A 23 -17.78 3.55 14.06
C PHE A 23 -18.03 2.25 14.86
N GLY A 24 -17.36 2.04 15.97
CA GLY A 24 -17.58 0.94 16.91
C GLY A 24 -18.50 1.31 18.08
N ASP A 25 -18.96 2.56 18.15
CA ASP A 25 -19.94 2.99 19.12
C ASP A 25 -21.26 2.22 18.97
N LEU A 26 -21.79 1.70 20.07
CA LEU A 26 -22.96 0.80 19.99
C LEU A 26 -24.22 1.50 19.50
N ASP A 27 -24.42 2.75 19.85
CA ASP A 27 -25.61 3.48 19.44
C ASP A 27 -25.50 3.85 17.95
N PHE A 28 -24.30 4.22 17.49
CA PHE A 28 -24.03 4.40 16.08
C PHE A 28 -24.26 3.09 15.28
N VAL A 29 -23.75 1.96 15.78
CA VAL A 29 -23.95 0.66 15.13
C VAL A 29 -25.44 0.31 15.06
N ARG A 30 -26.19 0.45 16.17
CA ARG A 30 -27.63 0.19 16.20
C ARG A 30 -28.37 1.05 15.18
N TYR A 31 -28.05 2.34 15.13
CA TYR A 31 -28.65 3.25 14.16
C TYR A 31 -28.36 2.83 12.71
N VAL A 32 -27.11 2.58 12.37
CA VAL A 32 -26.73 2.15 11.02
C VAL A 32 -27.36 0.82 10.65
N MET A 33 -27.44 -0.12 11.58
CA MET A 33 -28.09 -1.42 11.35
C MET A 33 -29.62 -1.31 11.19
N SER A 34 -30.25 -0.29 11.71
CA SER A 34 -31.69 -0.03 11.50
C SER A 34 -32.01 0.54 10.12
N ILE A 35 -31.03 1.06 9.40
CA ILE A 35 -31.24 1.55 8.03
C ILE A 35 -31.49 0.37 7.09
N ASP A 36 -32.49 0.50 6.23
CA ASP A 36 -32.79 -0.49 5.19
C ASP A 36 -31.52 -0.89 4.42
N PRO A 37 -31.20 -2.18 4.35
CA PRO A 37 -30.03 -2.67 3.61
C PRO A 37 -29.98 -2.19 2.15
N ALA A 38 -31.12 -2.07 1.48
CA ALA A 38 -31.20 -1.58 0.10
C ALA A 38 -30.65 -0.16 -0.07
N LYS A 39 -30.78 0.69 0.95
CA LYS A 39 -30.21 2.05 0.94
C LYS A 39 -28.70 2.09 1.17
N LYS A 40 -28.14 1.02 1.69
CA LYS A 40 -26.70 0.89 1.95
C LYS A 40 -25.92 0.29 0.79
N LEU A 41 -26.61 -0.20 -0.23
CA LEU A 41 -25.99 -0.70 -1.45
C LEU A 41 -25.32 0.45 -2.22
N ASN A 42 -24.19 0.15 -2.85
CA ASN A 42 -23.47 1.13 -3.68
C ASN A 42 -24.15 1.28 -5.05
N THR A 43 -25.33 1.89 -5.09
CA THR A 43 -26.07 2.17 -6.32
C THR A 43 -25.72 3.52 -6.94
N TYR A 44 -24.88 4.32 -6.26
CA TYR A 44 -24.56 5.69 -6.65
C TYR A 44 -23.19 5.81 -7.32
N GLY A 45 -22.50 4.69 -7.56
CA GLY A 45 -21.16 4.68 -8.14
C GLY A 45 -20.09 5.36 -7.26
N LYS A 46 -20.36 5.56 -5.97
CA LYS A 46 -19.46 6.23 -5.04
C LYS A 46 -19.40 5.49 -3.70
N GLY A 47 -18.25 5.02 -3.33
CA GLY A 47 -18.05 4.33 -2.05
C GLY A 47 -18.42 5.19 -0.85
N LYS A 48 -19.09 4.60 0.15
CA LYS A 48 -19.52 5.26 1.40
C LYS A 48 -20.49 6.45 1.16
N TYR A 49 -21.31 6.36 0.12
CA TYR A 49 -22.18 7.47 -0.29
C TYR A 49 -23.01 8.04 0.84
N LEU A 50 -23.74 7.21 1.60
CA LEU A 50 -24.60 7.69 2.69
C LEU A 50 -23.83 8.47 3.75
N LEU A 51 -22.64 7.98 4.11
CA LEU A 51 -21.79 8.68 5.07
C LEU A 51 -21.34 10.04 4.53
N ARG A 52 -20.90 10.08 3.28
CA ARG A 52 -20.50 11.33 2.62
C ARG A 52 -21.66 12.31 2.53
N LYS A 53 -22.83 11.82 2.14
CA LYS A 53 -24.06 12.61 2.06
C LYS A 53 -24.47 13.21 3.41
N ALA A 54 -24.28 12.47 4.50
CA ALA A 54 -24.56 12.94 5.85
C ALA A 54 -23.65 14.10 6.30
N PHE A 55 -22.47 14.24 5.69
CA PHE A 55 -21.52 15.31 5.97
C PHE A 55 -21.46 16.39 4.88
N GLU A 56 -22.45 16.44 3.98
CA GLU A 56 -22.59 17.58 3.07
C GLU A 56 -22.91 18.88 3.82
N GLY A 57 -22.40 19.98 3.31
CA GLY A 57 -22.49 21.30 3.91
C GLY A 57 -21.12 21.82 4.33
N ASP A 58 -21.10 22.69 5.31
CA ASP A 58 -19.87 23.39 5.73
C ASP A 58 -18.93 22.57 6.65
N TRP A 59 -19.17 21.25 6.81
CA TRP A 59 -18.39 20.39 7.69
C TRP A 59 -17.02 20.02 7.13
N LEU A 60 -16.96 19.73 5.84
CA LEU A 60 -15.74 19.30 5.14
C LEU A 60 -15.69 19.94 3.75
N PRO A 61 -14.49 20.36 3.30
CA PRO A 61 -14.31 20.77 1.92
C PRO A 61 -14.75 19.68 0.94
N GLU A 62 -15.38 20.05 -0.16
CA GLU A 62 -15.85 19.10 -1.19
C GLU A 62 -14.72 18.20 -1.71
N SER A 63 -13.51 18.76 -1.88
CA SER A 63 -12.32 18.01 -2.30
C SER A 63 -11.94 16.87 -1.36
N ILE A 64 -12.30 16.97 -0.08
CA ILE A 64 -12.09 15.91 0.91
C ILE A 64 -13.31 14.99 0.98
N LEU A 65 -14.49 15.58 1.05
CA LEU A 65 -15.73 14.83 1.19
C LEU A 65 -15.96 13.85 0.05
N TRP A 66 -15.70 14.29 -1.18
CA TRP A 66 -15.94 13.51 -2.40
C TRP A 66 -14.68 12.92 -3.02
N ARG A 67 -13.56 12.97 -2.32
CA ARG A 67 -12.31 12.35 -2.78
C ARG A 67 -12.52 10.87 -3.07
N GLU A 68 -11.92 10.39 -4.16
CA GLU A 68 -11.90 8.96 -4.45
C GLU A 68 -11.21 8.18 -3.32
N LYS A 69 -11.73 6.97 -3.07
CA LYS A 69 -11.11 6.09 -2.08
C LYS A 69 -9.73 5.67 -2.60
N ALA A 70 -8.71 5.92 -1.79
CA ALA A 70 -7.40 5.36 -2.01
C ALA A 70 -7.05 4.41 -0.86
N ALA A 71 -6.40 3.30 -1.14
CA ALA A 71 -5.77 2.49 -0.12
C ALA A 71 -4.62 3.29 0.52
N PHE A 72 -4.21 2.92 1.72
CA PHE A 72 -3.10 3.61 2.38
C PHE A 72 -1.82 3.57 1.54
N SER A 73 -1.53 2.44 0.90
CA SER A 73 -0.43 2.28 -0.04
C SER A 73 -0.53 3.23 -1.24
N ASP A 74 -1.73 3.46 -1.75
CA ASP A 74 -1.95 4.35 -2.90
C ASP A 74 -1.81 5.82 -2.53
N ALA A 75 -2.17 6.17 -1.29
CA ALA A 75 -2.13 7.55 -0.83
C ALA A 75 -0.72 8.02 -0.43
N VAL A 76 0.14 7.10 -0.01
CA VAL A 76 1.46 7.41 0.56
C VAL A 76 2.62 6.90 -0.30
N GLY A 77 2.42 5.85 -1.09
CA GLY A 77 3.51 5.07 -1.66
C GLY A 77 3.80 5.25 -3.15
N HIS A 78 2.88 5.79 -3.93
CA HIS A 78 3.07 5.79 -5.40
C HIS A 78 4.17 6.73 -5.86
N SER A 79 4.25 7.93 -5.34
CA SER A 79 5.32 8.85 -5.71
C SER A 79 6.70 8.32 -5.30
N MET A 80 6.81 7.80 -4.08
CA MET A 80 8.07 7.25 -3.58
C MET A 80 8.57 6.06 -4.42
N VAL A 81 7.66 5.23 -4.90
CA VAL A 81 7.99 4.08 -5.74
C VAL A 81 8.53 4.52 -7.10
N ASP A 82 7.83 5.46 -7.74
CA ASP A 82 8.29 6.03 -9.01
C ASP A 82 9.62 6.76 -8.83
N ASP A 83 9.76 7.56 -7.77
CA ASP A 83 10.99 8.28 -7.43
C ASP A 83 12.19 7.32 -7.21
N LEU A 84 11.99 6.18 -6.54
CA LEU A 84 13.05 5.19 -6.32
C LEU A 84 13.47 4.50 -7.61
N LYS A 85 12.52 4.23 -8.50
CA LYS A 85 12.81 3.66 -9.81
C LYS A 85 13.61 4.64 -10.66
N GLU A 86 13.14 5.89 -10.77
CA GLU A 86 13.86 6.94 -11.48
C GLU A 86 15.24 7.18 -10.87
N TYR A 87 15.35 7.20 -9.55
CA TYR A 87 16.63 7.32 -8.88
C TYR A 87 17.59 6.17 -9.26
N ALA A 88 17.12 4.92 -9.26
CA ALA A 88 17.95 3.79 -9.67
C ALA A 88 18.43 3.92 -11.14
N GLU A 89 17.60 4.45 -12.03
CA GLU A 89 18.01 4.73 -13.42
C GLU A 89 19.09 5.83 -13.50
N THR A 90 19.07 6.81 -12.60
CA THR A 90 20.12 7.85 -12.55
C THR A 90 21.44 7.37 -11.94
N VAL A 91 21.37 6.43 -11.02
CA VAL A 91 22.55 5.93 -10.28
C VAL A 91 23.34 4.89 -11.10
N TYR A 92 22.64 4.07 -11.88
CA TYR A 92 23.26 2.97 -12.61
C TYR A 92 23.11 3.14 -14.11
N THR A 93 24.24 3.19 -14.82
CA THR A 93 24.24 2.95 -16.27
C THR A 93 23.96 1.47 -16.55
N ASP A 94 23.59 1.14 -17.79
CA ASP A 94 23.38 -0.27 -18.20
C ASP A 94 24.66 -1.09 -18.04
N ARG A 95 25.81 -0.46 -18.26
CA ARG A 95 27.13 -1.09 -18.05
C ARG A 95 27.39 -1.37 -16.58
N ASP A 96 27.13 -0.40 -15.70
CA ASP A 96 27.29 -0.58 -14.26
C ASP A 96 26.38 -1.68 -13.73
N PHE A 97 25.13 -1.70 -14.20
CA PHE A 97 24.17 -2.74 -13.86
C PHE A 97 24.68 -4.13 -14.26
N ALA A 98 25.11 -4.31 -15.50
CA ALA A 98 25.61 -5.59 -15.99
C ALA A 98 26.85 -6.08 -15.22
N GLU A 99 27.78 -5.17 -14.93
CA GLU A 99 28.99 -5.49 -14.17
C GLU A 99 28.69 -5.86 -12.70
N LYS A 100 27.85 -5.04 -12.04
CA LYS A 100 27.54 -5.23 -10.62
C LYS A 100 26.64 -6.44 -10.36
N CYS A 101 25.68 -6.71 -11.22
CA CYS A 101 24.83 -7.91 -11.12
C CYS A 101 25.62 -9.21 -11.15
N GLY A 102 26.73 -9.24 -11.88
CA GLY A 102 27.61 -10.40 -11.94
C GLY A 102 28.31 -10.74 -10.61
N LYS A 103 28.41 -9.79 -9.67
CA LYS A 103 29.01 -9.98 -8.34
C LYS A 103 28.10 -10.77 -7.38
N TYR A 104 26.80 -10.77 -7.62
CA TYR A 104 25.82 -11.39 -6.75
C TYR A 104 25.42 -12.77 -7.27
N THR A 105 25.84 -13.81 -6.59
CA THR A 105 25.45 -15.21 -6.89
C THR A 105 24.12 -15.58 -6.22
N TYR A 106 23.83 -14.94 -5.10
CA TYR A 106 22.61 -15.15 -4.32
C TYR A 106 21.72 -13.93 -4.36
N ALA A 107 20.41 -14.09 -4.49
CA ALA A 107 19.43 -13.01 -4.69
C ALA A 107 19.90 -12.02 -5.76
N ARG A 108 20.24 -12.57 -6.94
CA ARG A 108 20.81 -11.80 -8.04
C ARG A 108 19.82 -10.73 -8.51
N PRO A 109 20.24 -9.46 -8.59
CA PRO A 109 19.41 -8.39 -9.13
C PRO A 109 19.06 -8.63 -10.60
N PHE A 110 17.87 -8.20 -10.99
CA PHE A 110 17.35 -8.37 -12.35
C PHE A 110 16.88 -7.04 -12.99
N THR A 111 16.80 -5.97 -12.20
CA THR A 111 16.59 -4.59 -12.66
C THR A 111 17.51 -3.65 -11.88
N LYS A 112 17.70 -2.40 -12.35
CA LYS A 112 18.50 -1.39 -11.63
C LYS A 112 17.92 -1.09 -10.25
N GLU A 113 16.59 -1.08 -10.13
CA GLU A 113 15.91 -0.93 -8.85
C GLU A 113 16.22 -2.10 -7.91
N SER A 114 16.13 -3.34 -8.39
CA SER A 114 16.50 -4.50 -7.57
C SER A 114 17.98 -4.51 -7.18
N LEU A 115 18.86 -3.98 -8.04
CA LEU A 115 20.26 -3.78 -7.70
C LEU A 115 20.43 -2.74 -6.59
N LEU A 116 19.71 -1.65 -6.64
CA LEU A 116 19.72 -0.64 -5.58
C LEU A 116 19.37 -1.26 -4.23
N TYR A 117 18.29 -2.03 -4.17
CA TYR A 117 17.89 -2.72 -2.93
C TYR A 117 18.93 -3.74 -2.47
N ARG A 118 19.52 -4.47 -3.39
CA ARG A 118 20.56 -5.46 -3.08
C ARG A 118 21.83 -4.81 -2.53
N GLU A 119 22.28 -3.67 -3.09
CA GLU A 119 23.42 -2.92 -2.59
C GLU A 119 23.13 -2.29 -1.21
N ILE A 120 21.95 -1.76 -1.00
CA ILE A 120 21.53 -1.25 0.32
C ILE A 120 21.51 -2.37 1.35
N PHE A 121 20.98 -3.54 1.00
CA PHE A 121 21.00 -4.70 1.89
C PHE A 121 22.43 -5.08 2.26
N GLU A 122 23.33 -5.21 1.30
CA GLU A 122 24.72 -5.57 1.55
C GLU A 122 25.47 -4.55 2.41
N LYS A 123 25.12 -3.26 2.26
CA LYS A 123 25.69 -2.17 3.08
C LYS A 123 25.35 -2.33 4.57
N TYR A 124 24.11 -2.71 4.89
CA TYR A 124 23.65 -2.82 6.28
C TYR A 124 23.77 -4.24 6.87
N TYR A 125 23.79 -5.26 6.02
CA TYR A 125 23.88 -6.67 6.38
C TYR A 125 24.95 -7.39 5.55
N PRO A 126 26.23 -6.99 5.68
CA PRO A 126 27.30 -7.53 4.84
C PRO A 126 27.45 -9.03 5.03
N GLY A 127 27.53 -9.77 3.93
CA GLY A 127 27.71 -11.22 3.93
C GLY A 127 26.50 -12.02 4.41
N GLN A 128 25.32 -11.41 4.55
CA GLN A 128 24.13 -12.09 5.04
C GLN A 128 23.06 -12.28 3.94
N ALA A 129 23.47 -12.34 2.70
CA ALA A 129 22.56 -12.47 1.56
C ALA A 129 21.66 -13.70 1.63
N GLU A 130 22.09 -14.78 2.29
CA GLU A 130 21.29 -16.00 2.49
C GLU A 130 20.03 -15.76 3.33
N MET A 131 19.92 -14.64 4.05
CA MET A 131 18.69 -14.22 4.73
C MET A 131 17.63 -13.73 3.77
N ILE A 132 17.98 -13.37 2.55
CA ILE A 132 17.05 -12.94 1.51
C ILE A 132 16.39 -14.18 0.94
N VAL A 133 15.11 -14.37 1.20
CA VAL A 133 14.36 -15.50 0.63
C VAL A 133 14.16 -15.30 -0.87
N ASP A 134 13.67 -14.12 -1.24
CA ASP A 134 13.52 -13.68 -2.64
C ASP A 134 13.14 -12.18 -2.66
N TYR A 135 13.13 -11.58 -3.86
CA TYR A 135 12.45 -10.31 -4.08
C TYR A 135 10.94 -10.52 -3.99
N TRP A 136 10.27 -9.64 -3.26
CA TRP A 136 8.81 -9.67 -3.29
C TRP A 136 8.30 -9.26 -4.67
N MET A 137 7.62 -10.17 -5.32
CA MET A 137 7.02 -9.97 -6.64
C MET A 137 5.59 -10.46 -6.62
N PRO A 138 4.69 -9.86 -7.39
CA PRO A 138 3.35 -10.41 -7.63
C PRO A 138 3.43 -11.82 -8.22
N ASN A 139 2.42 -12.64 -7.93
CA ASN A 139 2.34 -13.98 -8.50
C ASN A 139 2.05 -13.89 -10.00
N LYS A 140 3.04 -14.22 -10.81
CA LYS A 140 2.97 -14.18 -12.28
C LYS A 140 1.90 -15.12 -12.90
N ALA A 141 1.43 -16.10 -12.13
CA ALA A 141 0.32 -16.95 -12.56
C ALA A 141 -1.04 -16.23 -12.58
N TRP A 142 -1.13 -15.08 -11.95
CA TRP A 142 -2.36 -14.29 -11.95
C TRP A 142 -2.44 -13.38 -13.17
N PRO A 143 -3.63 -13.23 -13.77
CA PRO A 143 -3.82 -12.30 -14.88
C PRO A 143 -3.31 -10.89 -14.54
N HIS A 144 -2.61 -10.28 -15.46
CA HIS A 144 -2.06 -8.92 -15.33
C HIS A 144 -0.98 -8.73 -14.26
N CYS A 145 -0.45 -9.81 -13.68
CA CYS A 145 0.60 -9.77 -12.67
C CYS A 145 2.00 -10.07 -13.22
N ASP A 146 2.17 -10.13 -14.53
CA ASP A 146 3.47 -10.33 -15.17
C ASP A 146 4.26 -9.02 -15.24
N VAL A 147 4.92 -8.69 -14.14
CA VAL A 147 5.74 -7.49 -13.97
C VAL A 147 7.18 -7.86 -13.65
N ASN A 148 8.11 -7.01 -14.04
CA ASN A 148 9.54 -7.26 -13.94
C ASN A 148 10.26 -6.39 -12.91
N ASP A 149 9.61 -5.40 -12.32
CA ASP A 149 10.17 -4.55 -11.27
C ASP A 149 9.55 -4.85 -9.91
N PRO A 150 10.32 -4.83 -8.80
CA PRO A 150 9.78 -5.03 -7.46
C PRO A 150 8.71 -4.00 -7.06
N SER A 151 8.82 -2.78 -7.56
CA SER A 151 7.86 -1.69 -7.32
C SER A 151 6.74 -1.61 -8.35
N ALA A 152 6.70 -2.53 -9.33
CA ALA A 152 5.75 -2.42 -10.42
C ALA A 152 4.30 -2.45 -9.95
N ARG A 153 3.51 -1.55 -10.49
CA ARG A 153 2.06 -1.49 -10.26
C ARG A 153 1.39 -2.54 -11.13
N VAL A 154 0.77 -3.50 -10.49
CA VAL A 154 0.15 -4.64 -11.15
C VAL A 154 -1.27 -4.32 -11.60
N LEU A 155 -2.00 -3.51 -10.83
CA LEU A 155 -3.39 -3.23 -11.07
C LEU A 155 -3.58 -1.84 -11.67
N ALA A 156 -4.21 -1.76 -12.83
CA ALA A 156 -4.56 -0.48 -13.47
C ALA A 156 -5.62 0.32 -12.68
N ASN A 157 -6.31 -0.33 -11.74
CA ASN A 157 -7.40 0.24 -10.94
C ASN A 157 -6.99 0.53 -9.49
N TYR A 158 -5.75 0.82 -9.23
CA TYR A 158 -5.33 1.34 -7.94
C TYR A 158 -6.18 2.56 -7.57
N GLY A 159 -6.76 2.54 -6.36
CA GLY A 159 -7.72 3.55 -5.94
C GLY A 159 -9.20 3.19 -6.17
N ALA A 160 -9.50 2.22 -7.02
CA ALA A 160 -10.87 1.72 -7.24
C ALA A 160 -11.32 0.67 -6.20
N SER A 161 -10.49 0.37 -5.20
CA SER A 161 -10.84 -0.58 -4.15
C SER A 161 -12.02 -0.06 -3.32
N GLY A 162 -13.20 -0.58 -3.58
CA GLY A 162 -14.46 -0.17 -2.91
C GLY A 162 -15.55 0.34 -3.85
N GLN A 163 -15.32 0.23 -5.17
CA GLN A 163 -16.37 0.32 -6.18
C GLN A 163 -17.06 -1.04 -6.35
#